data_c66404f68a9a0c54555e27a3a5d5c0c4
#
_entry.id   c66404f68a9a0c54555e27a3a5d5c0c4
#
_cell.length_a   1.000
_cell.length_b   1.000
_cell.length_c   1.000
_cell.angle_alpha   90.00
_cell.angle_beta   90.00
_cell.angle_gamma   90.00
#
_symmetry.space_group_name_H-M   'P 1'
#
loop_
_entity.id
_entity.type
_entity.pdbx_description
1 polymer ?
#
loop_
_entity_poly.entity_id
_entity_poly.type
_entity_poly.pdbx_seq_one_letter_code
_entity_poly.pdbx_strand_id
1 'polypeptide(L)'
;MVEIGMGRTARRTYELGDINIVPSRRTRSSQDVSTTWQLDAYRFEIPVVAHPTDALVSVEFAIEIGRLGGLGVLNGEGLIGRHADVAAKIAQVIEAAEKEPEPAASIRLLQQLHSAPLDPELLGAAVARIREAGVTTAVRVSPQNAQALTPSLVAAGIDLLVIQGTIVSAERVAQDGEPLNLKTFISELDIPVVAGGVLDHRTALHLMRTGAAGVIVGYGSTSGVTTSDEVLGISVPMATAIADAAAARREYLDETGGRYVHVLADGDIHTSGDLAKAIACGADAVVLGTPLSLAAEALGDGWFWPAAAAHPSLPRGALLQIALGERPSLAQVLTGPSDDPFGSLNLVGGLRRSMAKAGYCDLKEFQKVGLTVGS
;
A
#
# COMPACT_ATOMS: atom_id res chain seq x y z
N MET A 1 -11.47 11.07 -25.40
CA MET A 1 -12.55 10.06 -25.55
C MET A 1 -12.24 9.29 -26.82
N VAL A 2 -12.32 7.96 -26.77
CA VAL A 2 -12.13 7.06 -27.90
C VAL A 2 -13.43 6.31 -28.11
N GLU A 3 -13.88 6.19 -29.36
CA GLU A 3 -15.05 5.38 -29.70
C GLU A 3 -14.62 3.91 -29.76
N ILE A 4 -15.26 3.05 -28.95
CA ILE A 4 -15.03 1.60 -28.92
C ILE A 4 -16.09 0.80 -29.65
N GLY A 5 -17.10 1.44 -30.16
CA GLY A 5 -18.22 0.90 -30.93
C GLY A 5 -19.29 1.96 -31.12
N MET A 6 -20.22 1.75 -32.03
CA MET A 6 -21.25 2.73 -32.40
C MET A 6 -22.02 3.22 -31.16
N GLY A 7 -21.87 4.51 -30.85
CA GLY A 7 -22.49 5.14 -29.69
C GLY A 7 -21.88 4.79 -28.33
N ARG A 8 -20.75 4.08 -28.29
CA ARG A 8 -20.04 3.75 -27.04
C ARG A 8 -18.65 4.33 -27.04
N THR A 9 -18.38 5.21 -26.07
CA THR A 9 -17.07 5.85 -25.91
C THR A 9 -16.40 5.42 -24.60
N ALA A 10 -15.04 5.42 -24.58
CA ALA A 10 -14.23 5.22 -23.41
C ALA A 10 -13.15 6.29 -23.31
N ARG A 11 -12.59 6.49 -22.13
CA ARG A 11 -11.41 7.31 -21.90
C ARG A 11 -10.16 6.47 -22.14
N ARG A 12 -9.16 7.00 -22.84
CA ARG A 12 -7.85 6.38 -22.91
C ARG A 12 -7.15 6.52 -21.57
N THR A 13 -6.57 5.45 -21.08
CA THR A 13 -5.89 5.35 -19.78
C THR A 13 -4.49 4.75 -19.96
N TYR A 14 -3.60 4.94 -19.00
CA TYR A 14 -2.19 4.58 -19.11
C TYR A 14 -1.69 3.91 -17.83
N GLU A 15 -0.91 2.85 -18.02
CA GLU A 15 -0.11 2.22 -16.97
C GLU A 15 1.16 3.02 -16.68
N LEU A 16 1.86 2.71 -15.57
CA LEU A 16 3.17 3.29 -15.29
C LEU A 16 4.19 2.92 -16.37
N GLY A 17 4.03 1.75 -17.02
CA GLY A 17 4.85 1.32 -18.16
C GLY A 17 4.71 2.19 -19.39
N ASP A 18 3.54 2.79 -19.62
CA ASP A 18 3.22 3.59 -20.80
C ASP A 18 3.80 5.01 -20.77
N ILE A 19 4.25 5.48 -19.61
CA ILE A 19 4.72 6.83 -19.42
C ILE A 19 6.22 6.89 -19.12
N ASN A 20 6.84 8.02 -19.44
CA ASN A 20 8.23 8.28 -19.12
C ASN A 20 8.40 9.70 -18.57
N ILE A 21 9.38 9.86 -17.65
CA ILE A 21 9.76 11.14 -17.07
C ILE A 21 10.68 11.88 -18.02
N VAL A 22 10.40 13.17 -18.27
CA VAL A 22 11.21 14.02 -19.13
C VAL A 22 12.44 14.52 -18.35
N PRO A 23 13.67 14.28 -18.86
CA PRO A 23 14.86 14.79 -18.19
C PRO A 23 14.94 16.32 -18.29
N SER A 24 15.60 16.94 -17.33
CA SER A 24 15.82 18.38 -17.31
C SER A 24 17.16 18.77 -17.94
N ARG A 25 17.20 19.96 -18.53
CA ARG A 25 18.45 20.60 -18.93
C ARG A 25 19.38 20.86 -17.74
N ARG A 26 18.83 21.11 -16.55
CA ARG A 26 19.60 21.34 -15.31
C ARG A 26 19.41 20.12 -14.41
N THR A 27 20.47 19.38 -14.19
CA THR A 27 20.51 18.24 -13.27
C THR A 27 21.09 18.65 -11.91
N ARG A 28 20.90 17.78 -10.91
CA ARG A 28 21.42 17.95 -9.55
C ARG A 28 22.22 16.71 -9.13
N SER A 29 22.93 16.80 -8.00
CA SER A 29 23.41 15.60 -7.32
C SER A 29 22.21 14.89 -6.64
N SER A 30 22.21 13.55 -6.68
CA SER A 30 21.22 12.77 -5.92
C SER A 30 21.38 12.91 -4.40
N GLN A 31 22.54 13.38 -3.92
CA GLN A 31 22.78 13.68 -2.52
C GLN A 31 22.02 14.93 -2.04
N ASP A 32 21.70 15.85 -2.97
CA ASP A 32 20.96 17.08 -2.68
C ASP A 32 19.44 16.88 -2.75
N VAL A 33 18.97 15.64 -2.97
CA VAL A 33 17.55 15.32 -3.13
C VAL A 33 16.99 14.78 -1.83
N SER A 34 15.91 15.41 -1.35
CA SER A 34 15.10 14.93 -0.23
C SER A 34 13.94 14.08 -0.74
N THR A 35 13.78 12.91 -0.14
CA THR A 35 12.62 12.03 -0.35
C THR A 35 11.64 12.06 0.81
N THR A 36 11.83 13.01 1.74
CA THR A 36 10.98 13.20 2.91
C THR A 36 9.56 13.54 2.49
N TRP A 37 8.60 12.92 3.14
CA TRP A 37 7.18 13.23 2.99
C TRP A 37 6.49 13.28 4.35
N GLN A 38 5.26 13.74 4.38
CA GLN A 38 4.48 13.89 5.59
C GLN A 38 3.09 13.30 5.37
N LEU A 39 2.55 12.65 6.40
CA LEU A 39 1.16 12.21 6.46
C LEU A 39 0.55 12.79 7.73
N ASP A 40 -0.26 13.80 7.59
CA ASP A 40 -0.76 14.59 8.70
C ASP A 40 0.40 15.13 9.59
N ALA A 41 0.44 14.79 10.86
CA ALA A 41 1.52 15.19 11.79
C ALA A 41 2.79 14.32 11.68
N TYR A 42 2.73 13.18 11.00
CA TYR A 42 3.81 12.20 10.95
C TYR A 42 4.73 12.44 9.75
N ARG A 43 6.04 12.45 10.02
CA ARG A 43 7.09 12.66 9.03
C ARG A 43 7.86 11.36 8.77
N PHE A 44 8.14 11.11 7.49
CA PHE A 44 8.88 9.95 7.01
C PHE A 44 10.01 10.39 6.08
N GLU A 45 11.17 9.73 6.16
CA GLU A 45 12.34 10.08 5.35
C GLU A 45 12.29 9.48 3.94
N ILE A 46 11.52 8.41 3.75
CA ILE A 46 11.32 7.76 2.46
C ILE A 46 9.82 7.57 2.17
N PRO A 47 9.36 7.76 0.91
CA PRO A 47 7.95 7.69 0.55
C PRO A 47 7.49 6.24 0.30
N VAL A 48 7.77 5.35 1.27
CA VAL A 48 7.46 3.92 1.17
C VAL A 48 6.66 3.47 2.38
N VAL A 49 5.54 2.81 2.10
CA VAL A 49 4.67 2.15 3.07
C VAL A 49 4.66 0.66 2.75
N ALA A 50 4.85 -0.20 3.73
CA ALA A 50 4.75 -1.64 3.54
C ALA A 50 3.28 -2.07 3.49
N HIS A 51 2.92 -2.84 2.45
CA HIS A 51 1.58 -3.40 2.28
C HIS A 51 1.21 -4.33 3.46
N PRO A 52 0.04 -4.14 4.10
CA PRO A 52 -0.35 -4.84 5.31
C PRO A 52 -0.74 -6.29 5.05
N THR A 53 0.25 -7.16 4.94
CA THR A 53 0.03 -8.61 4.78
C THR A 53 0.89 -9.40 5.75
N ASP A 54 0.37 -10.56 6.20
CA ASP A 54 1.06 -11.45 7.12
C ASP A 54 2.36 -12.02 6.55
N ALA A 55 2.45 -12.15 5.22
CA ALA A 55 3.67 -12.59 4.54
C ALA A 55 4.82 -11.56 4.64
N LEU A 56 4.51 -10.31 4.89
CA LEU A 56 5.49 -9.22 4.85
C LEU A 56 5.72 -8.60 6.23
N VAL A 57 4.67 -8.02 6.82
CA VAL A 57 4.82 -7.12 7.97
C VAL A 57 4.65 -7.85 9.29
N SER A 58 5.77 -8.20 9.93
CA SER A 58 5.86 -8.55 11.34
C SER A 58 6.07 -7.30 12.20
N VAL A 59 6.11 -7.46 13.52
CA VAL A 59 6.55 -6.39 14.45
C VAL A 59 7.97 -5.96 14.14
N GLU A 60 8.88 -6.92 13.94
CA GLU A 60 10.29 -6.69 13.62
C GLU A 60 10.44 -5.96 12.28
N PHE A 61 9.69 -6.37 11.26
CA PHE A 61 9.69 -5.72 9.96
C PHE A 61 9.16 -4.28 10.05
N ALA A 62 8.07 -4.05 10.80
CA ALA A 62 7.52 -2.71 11.01
C ALA A 62 8.51 -1.78 11.72
N ILE A 63 9.25 -2.30 12.71
CA ILE A 63 10.31 -1.56 13.41
C ILE A 63 11.45 -1.24 12.44
N GLU A 64 11.91 -2.21 11.65
CA GLU A 64 13.06 -2.01 10.77
C GLU A 64 12.75 -1.03 9.63
N ILE A 65 11.59 -1.15 8.96
CA ILE A 65 11.21 -0.18 7.93
C ILE A 65 11.01 1.22 8.52
N GLY A 66 10.50 1.32 9.76
CA GLY A 66 10.38 2.58 10.48
C GLY A 66 11.74 3.23 10.76
N ARG A 67 12.75 2.44 11.17
CA ARG A 67 14.13 2.90 11.37
C ARG A 67 14.80 3.34 10.07
N LEU A 68 14.43 2.71 8.96
CA LEU A 68 14.87 3.10 7.61
C LEU A 68 14.10 4.33 7.06
N GLY A 69 13.16 4.85 7.84
CA GLY A 69 12.42 6.08 7.52
C GLY A 69 11.14 5.89 6.72
N GLY A 70 10.68 4.64 6.54
CA GLY A 70 9.40 4.30 5.93
C GLY A 70 8.30 4.02 6.98
N LEU A 71 7.20 3.39 6.53
CA LEU A 71 6.07 3.03 7.39
C LEU A 71 5.71 1.56 7.23
N GLY A 72 5.72 0.79 8.31
CA GLY A 72 5.17 -0.55 8.38
C GLY A 72 3.70 -0.50 8.82
N VAL A 73 2.80 -1.18 8.09
CA VAL A 73 1.39 -1.27 8.44
C VAL A 73 1.06 -2.70 8.82
N LEU A 74 0.71 -2.94 10.09
CA LEU A 74 0.28 -4.26 10.55
C LEU A 74 -1.10 -4.61 9.98
N ASN A 75 -1.32 -5.90 9.68
CA ASN A 75 -2.65 -6.40 9.38
C ASN A 75 -3.41 -6.69 10.68
N GLY A 76 -4.31 -5.79 11.10
CA GLY A 76 -5.10 -5.93 12.32
C GLY A 76 -6.08 -7.10 12.30
N GLU A 77 -6.34 -7.68 11.13
CA GLU A 77 -7.17 -8.90 10.96
C GLU A 77 -6.33 -10.13 10.64
N GLY A 78 -5.01 -9.99 10.62
CA GLY A 78 -4.05 -11.02 10.27
C GLY A 78 -3.75 -12.02 11.38
N LEU A 79 -2.74 -12.84 11.12
CA LEU A 79 -2.29 -13.90 12.04
C LEU A 79 -1.70 -13.34 13.33
N ILE A 80 -1.15 -12.12 13.29
CA ILE A 80 -0.54 -11.46 14.44
C ILE A 80 -1.53 -11.20 15.60
N GLY A 81 -2.81 -10.98 15.27
CA GLY A 81 -3.86 -10.85 16.28
C GLY A 81 -4.55 -12.18 16.61
N ARG A 82 -4.05 -13.32 16.13
CA ARG A 82 -4.70 -14.63 16.30
C ARG A 82 -3.80 -15.69 16.92
N HIS A 83 -2.50 -15.56 16.77
CA HIS A 83 -1.51 -16.55 17.18
C HIS A 83 -0.31 -15.88 17.83
N ALA A 84 0.12 -16.37 18.98
CA ALA A 84 1.32 -15.89 19.65
C ALA A 84 2.61 -16.23 18.88
N ASP A 85 2.60 -17.31 18.11
CA ASP A 85 3.73 -17.80 17.32
C ASP A 85 3.47 -17.65 15.81
N VAL A 86 3.38 -16.40 15.36
CA VAL A 86 3.06 -16.06 13.95
C VAL A 86 4.11 -16.60 12.99
N ALA A 87 5.39 -16.47 13.32
CA ALA A 87 6.47 -16.92 12.45
C ALA A 87 6.41 -18.44 12.17
N ALA A 88 6.16 -19.25 13.20
CA ALA A 88 5.99 -20.69 13.01
C ALA A 88 4.72 -21.02 12.20
N LYS A 89 3.64 -20.24 12.34
CA LYS A 89 2.44 -20.44 11.53
C LYS A 89 2.68 -20.12 10.06
N ILE A 90 3.39 -19.06 9.78
CA ILE A 90 3.76 -18.68 8.40
C ILE A 90 4.71 -19.72 7.80
N ALA A 91 5.70 -20.21 8.56
CA ALA A 91 6.59 -21.28 8.10
C ALA A 91 5.82 -22.57 7.72
N GLN A 92 4.77 -22.93 8.48
CA GLN A 92 3.90 -24.06 8.12
C GLN A 92 3.16 -23.83 6.79
N VAL A 93 2.70 -22.60 6.53
CA VAL A 93 2.03 -22.25 5.28
C VAL A 93 3.00 -22.35 4.10
N ILE A 94 4.23 -21.87 4.27
CA ILE A 94 5.29 -21.93 3.25
C ILE A 94 5.65 -23.40 2.97
N GLU A 95 5.89 -24.20 4.00
CA GLU A 95 6.16 -25.63 3.86
C GLU A 95 5.05 -26.38 3.10
N ALA A 96 3.78 -26.00 3.36
CA ALA A 96 2.65 -26.57 2.62
C ALA A 96 2.65 -26.13 1.14
N ALA A 97 3.05 -24.88 0.85
CA ALA A 97 3.13 -24.36 -0.52
C ALA A 97 4.28 -24.99 -1.31
N GLU A 98 5.41 -25.30 -0.65
CA GLU A 98 6.56 -25.96 -1.28
C GLU A 98 6.32 -27.43 -1.60
N LYS A 99 5.55 -28.13 -0.75
CA LYS A 99 5.27 -29.56 -0.91
C LYS A 99 4.23 -29.87 -1.99
N GLU A 100 3.28 -28.99 -2.17
CA GLU A 100 2.20 -29.18 -3.16
C GLU A 100 2.24 -28.06 -4.20
N PRO A 101 2.48 -28.38 -5.49
CA PRO A 101 2.46 -27.40 -6.57
C PRO A 101 1.06 -26.76 -6.76
N GLU A 102 0.01 -27.42 -6.26
CA GLU A 102 -1.34 -26.87 -6.29
C GLU A 102 -1.63 -25.99 -5.05
N PRO A 103 -2.15 -24.77 -5.25
CA PRO A 103 -2.36 -23.80 -4.16
C PRO A 103 -3.31 -24.26 -3.05
N ALA A 104 -3.99 -25.40 -3.21
CA ALA A 104 -5.12 -25.80 -2.37
C ALA A 104 -4.76 -26.09 -0.91
N ALA A 105 -3.59 -26.68 -0.63
CA ALA A 105 -3.22 -27.07 0.75
C ALA A 105 -2.80 -25.86 1.58
N SER A 106 -1.93 -25.01 1.04
CA SER A 106 -1.49 -23.77 1.69
C SER A 106 -2.63 -22.77 1.91
N ILE A 107 -3.55 -22.67 0.94
CA ILE A 107 -4.76 -21.84 1.07
C ILE A 107 -5.68 -22.38 2.17
N ARG A 108 -5.92 -23.69 2.22
CA ARG A 108 -6.73 -24.30 3.30
C ARG A 108 -6.12 -24.07 4.67
N LEU A 109 -4.80 -24.18 4.78
CA LEU A 109 -4.08 -23.93 6.03
C LEU A 109 -4.20 -22.44 6.44
N LEU A 110 -4.02 -21.49 5.51
CA LEU A 110 -4.27 -20.07 5.76
C LEU A 110 -5.70 -19.83 6.25
N GLN A 111 -6.70 -20.41 5.62
CA GLN A 111 -8.11 -20.31 6.03
C GLN A 111 -8.31 -20.84 7.47
N GLN A 112 -7.73 -22.00 7.77
CA GLN A 112 -7.80 -22.58 9.12
C GLN A 112 -7.15 -21.65 10.15
N LEU A 113 -5.98 -21.10 9.87
CA LEU A 113 -5.29 -20.16 10.77
C LEU A 113 -6.08 -18.87 10.96
N HIS A 114 -6.67 -18.34 9.90
CA HIS A 114 -7.51 -17.13 9.95
C HIS A 114 -8.92 -17.39 10.56
N SER A 115 -9.34 -18.63 10.75
CA SER A 115 -10.59 -18.95 11.45
C SER A 115 -10.49 -18.82 12.98
N ALA A 116 -9.27 -18.80 13.53
CA ALA A 116 -9.08 -18.51 14.94
C ALA A 116 -9.60 -17.10 15.30
N PRO A 117 -10.21 -16.92 16.48
CA PRO A 117 -10.69 -15.61 16.89
C PRO A 117 -9.55 -14.61 17.02
N LEU A 118 -9.86 -13.33 16.77
CA LEU A 118 -8.91 -12.25 17.08
C LEU A 118 -8.78 -12.09 18.60
N ASP A 119 -7.56 -11.97 19.06
CA ASP A 119 -7.20 -11.69 20.44
C ASP A 119 -6.66 -10.24 20.53
N PRO A 120 -7.42 -9.31 21.13
CA PRO A 120 -6.99 -7.92 21.27
C PRO A 120 -5.71 -7.76 22.08
N GLU A 121 -5.38 -8.68 22.99
CA GLU A 121 -4.15 -8.61 23.81
C GLU A 121 -2.91 -8.88 22.95
N LEU A 122 -2.97 -9.86 22.04
CA LEU A 122 -1.89 -10.14 21.10
C LEU A 122 -1.61 -8.92 20.18
N LEU A 123 -2.68 -8.35 19.65
CA LEU A 123 -2.56 -7.18 18.77
C LEU A 123 -2.07 -5.95 19.55
N GLY A 124 -2.58 -5.73 20.76
CA GLY A 124 -2.13 -4.67 21.67
C GLY A 124 -0.65 -4.81 22.04
N ALA A 125 -0.17 -6.03 22.32
CA ALA A 125 1.22 -6.30 22.60
C ALA A 125 2.13 -6.01 21.37
N ALA A 126 1.67 -6.37 20.17
CA ALA A 126 2.38 -6.05 18.93
C ALA A 126 2.53 -4.53 18.72
N VAL A 127 1.44 -3.78 18.91
CA VAL A 127 1.44 -2.31 18.84
C VAL A 127 2.40 -1.70 19.88
N ALA A 128 2.34 -2.18 21.13
CA ALA A 128 3.20 -1.69 22.20
C ALA A 128 4.69 -1.85 21.87
N ARG A 129 5.10 -3.00 21.34
CA ARG A 129 6.49 -3.27 20.93
C ARG A 129 6.98 -2.32 19.84
N ILE A 130 6.14 -1.99 18.85
CA ILE A 130 6.51 -1.03 17.79
C ILE A 130 6.67 0.37 18.39
N ARG A 131 5.76 0.79 19.27
CA ARG A 131 5.85 2.09 19.96
C ARG A 131 7.08 2.20 20.84
N GLU A 132 7.42 1.17 21.59
CA GLU A 132 8.63 1.11 22.41
C GLU A 132 9.91 1.27 21.59
N ALA A 133 9.90 0.83 20.33
CA ALA A 133 10.99 1.05 19.39
C ALA A 133 11.07 2.49 18.85
N GLY A 134 10.09 3.35 19.17
CA GLY A 134 10.07 4.76 18.78
C GLY A 134 9.74 5.02 17.31
N VAL A 135 9.08 4.09 16.64
CA VAL A 135 8.63 4.23 15.26
C VAL A 135 7.11 4.40 15.19
N THR A 136 6.61 5.02 14.13
CA THR A 136 5.18 5.24 13.92
C THR A 136 4.43 3.93 13.78
N THR A 137 3.34 3.78 14.54
CA THR A 137 2.49 2.58 14.53
C THR A 137 1.28 2.77 13.64
N ALA A 138 1.12 1.89 12.66
CA ALA A 138 -0.04 1.87 11.78
C ALA A 138 -0.65 0.47 11.73
N VAL A 139 -1.98 0.41 11.77
CA VAL A 139 -2.71 -0.85 11.69
C VAL A 139 -3.81 -0.75 10.62
N ARG A 140 -3.89 -1.77 9.80
CA ARG A 140 -4.92 -1.92 8.76
C ARG A 140 -6.09 -2.73 9.30
N VAL A 141 -7.30 -2.27 9.00
CA VAL A 141 -8.54 -3.00 9.16
C VAL A 141 -9.36 -2.94 7.86
N SER A 142 -10.23 -3.92 7.66
CA SER A 142 -11.22 -3.85 6.58
C SER A 142 -12.37 -2.90 6.95
N PRO A 143 -13.09 -2.35 5.96
CA PRO A 143 -14.29 -1.56 6.24
C PRO A 143 -15.34 -2.30 7.06
N GLN A 144 -15.41 -3.63 6.93
CA GLN A 144 -16.36 -4.48 7.63
C GLN A 144 -16.09 -4.57 9.13
N ASN A 145 -14.82 -4.54 9.53
CA ASN A 145 -14.37 -4.73 10.90
C ASN A 145 -13.89 -3.44 11.57
N ALA A 146 -13.90 -2.31 10.84
CA ALA A 146 -13.38 -1.05 11.35
C ALA A 146 -14.03 -0.61 12.65
N GLN A 147 -15.37 -0.62 12.73
CA GLN A 147 -16.08 -0.23 13.95
C GLN A 147 -15.78 -1.13 15.16
N ALA A 148 -15.64 -2.43 14.91
CA ALA A 148 -15.43 -3.41 15.99
C ALA A 148 -13.99 -3.37 16.53
N LEU A 149 -12.99 -3.17 15.65
CA LEU A 149 -11.57 -3.29 16.03
C LEU A 149 -10.95 -1.95 16.47
N THR A 150 -11.39 -0.82 15.91
CA THR A 150 -10.75 0.48 16.15
C THR A 150 -10.69 0.89 17.61
N PRO A 151 -11.72 0.69 18.46
CA PRO A 151 -11.62 1.08 19.87
C PRO A 151 -10.46 0.42 20.62
N SER A 152 -10.23 -0.87 20.40
CA SER A 152 -9.10 -1.59 21.02
C SER A 152 -7.75 -1.16 20.46
N LEU A 153 -7.66 -0.85 19.16
CA LEU A 153 -6.46 -0.35 18.50
C LEU A 153 -6.07 1.04 19.01
N VAL A 154 -7.04 1.95 19.13
CA VAL A 154 -6.83 3.29 19.70
C VAL A 154 -6.40 3.18 21.17
N ALA A 155 -7.02 2.31 21.94
CA ALA A 155 -6.62 2.06 23.34
C ALA A 155 -5.20 1.48 23.44
N ALA A 156 -4.76 0.67 22.48
CA ALA A 156 -3.39 0.19 22.37
C ALA A 156 -2.41 1.30 21.95
N GLY A 157 -2.91 2.41 21.43
CA GLY A 157 -2.14 3.62 21.09
C GLY A 157 -1.52 3.57 19.70
N ILE A 158 -2.27 3.15 18.68
CA ILE A 158 -1.85 3.33 17.30
C ILE A 158 -1.79 4.82 16.91
N ASP A 159 -0.87 5.16 16.03
CA ASP A 159 -0.71 6.52 15.50
C ASP A 159 -1.56 6.76 14.25
N LEU A 160 -1.75 5.73 13.43
CA LEU A 160 -2.45 5.79 12.16
C LEU A 160 -3.39 4.58 12.01
N LEU A 161 -4.62 4.85 11.57
CA LEU A 161 -5.56 3.80 11.17
C LEU A 161 -5.65 3.74 9.64
N VAL A 162 -5.50 2.53 9.08
CA VAL A 162 -5.67 2.28 7.64
C VAL A 162 -6.94 1.45 7.41
N ILE A 163 -7.93 2.04 6.75
CA ILE A 163 -9.15 1.32 6.35
C ILE A 163 -8.98 0.94 4.89
N GLN A 164 -8.62 -0.32 4.65
CA GLN A 164 -8.31 -0.80 3.31
C GLN A 164 -9.13 -2.03 2.94
N GLY A 165 -9.81 -1.92 1.79
CA GLY A 165 -10.47 -3.00 1.08
C GLY A 165 -10.02 -3.00 -0.38
N THR A 166 -10.53 -3.93 -1.16
CA THR A 166 -10.22 -4.00 -2.61
C THR A 166 -10.76 -2.76 -3.32
N ILE A 167 -12.04 -2.43 -3.09
CA ILE A 167 -12.66 -1.20 -3.56
C ILE A 167 -13.45 -0.64 -2.39
N VAL A 168 -13.10 0.56 -1.93
CA VAL A 168 -13.77 1.23 -0.81
C VAL A 168 -14.61 2.37 -1.34
N SER A 169 -15.89 2.35 -1.01
CA SER A 169 -16.84 3.42 -1.29
C SER A 169 -17.16 4.20 -0.01
N ALA A 170 -17.26 5.50 -0.11
CA ALA A 170 -17.73 6.35 0.99
C ALA A 170 -19.22 6.11 1.30
N GLU A 171 -19.97 5.62 0.33
CA GLU A 171 -21.40 5.32 0.41
C GLU A 171 -21.63 3.85 0.00
N ARG A 172 -21.77 2.98 0.98
CA ARG A 172 -22.19 1.60 0.76
C ARG A 172 -23.68 1.46 1.02
N VAL A 173 -24.43 0.96 0.05
CA VAL A 173 -25.84 0.61 0.24
C VAL A 173 -25.90 -0.85 0.73
N ALA A 174 -26.54 -1.08 1.86
CA ALA A 174 -26.83 -2.42 2.38
C ALA A 174 -28.34 -2.64 2.43
N GLN A 175 -28.79 -3.88 2.20
CA GLN A 175 -30.20 -4.24 2.36
C GLN A 175 -30.55 -4.47 3.83
N ASP A 176 -29.59 -4.99 4.61
CA ASP A 176 -29.74 -5.27 6.03
C ASP A 176 -28.63 -4.56 6.84
N GLY A 177 -29.04 -3.89 7.93
CA GLY A 177 -28.12 -3.17 8.82
C GLY A 177 -27.67 -1.80 8.32
N GLU A 178 -27.06 -1.03 9.23
CA GLU A 178 -26.44 0.24 8.87
C GLU A 178 -25.00 0.01 8.37
N PRO A 179 -24.68 0.36 7.13
CA PRO A 179 -23.32 0.28 6.64
C PRO A 179 -22.42 1.30 7.35
N LEU A 180 -21.12 1.04 7.41
CA LEU A 180 -20.14 1.97 7.95
C LEU A 180 -20.24 3.32 7.22
N ASN A 181 -20.65 4.37 7.94
CA ASN A 181 -20.56 5.74 7.47
C ASN A 181 -19.15 6.26 7.78
N LEU A 182 -18.28 6.26 6.78
CA LEU A 182 -16.88 6.67 6.94
C LEU A 182 -16.74 8.09 7.45
N LYS A 183 -17.61 9.03 7.03
CA LYS A 183 -17.54 10.43 7.47
C LYS A 183 -17.79 10.56 8.97
N THR A 184 -18.86 9.96 9.47
CA THR A 184 -19.17 9.94 10.90
C THR A 184 -18.07 9.25 11.67
N PHE A 185 -17.70 8.06 11.23
CA PHE A 185 -16.67 7.25 11.89
C PHE A 185 -15.32 7.98 12.00
N ILE A 186 -14.83 8.58 10.91
CA ILE A 186 -13.55 9.31 10.93
C ILE A 186 -13.64 10.56 11.80
N SER A 187 -14.81 11.23 11.84
CA SER A 187 -14.97 12.44 12.66
C SER A 187 -14.96 12.21 14.17
N GLU A 188 -15.14 10.95 14.61
CA GLU A 188 -15.09 10.55 16.01
C GLU A 188 -13.70 10.10 16.48
N LEU A 189 -12.71 10.06 15.56
CA LEU A 189 -11.35 9.61 15.86
C LEU A 189 -10.39 10.79 15.99
N ASP A 190 -9.55 10.74 17.03
CA ASP A 190 -8.47 11.71 17.25
C ASP A 190 -7.16 11.35 16.51
N ILE A 191 -7.15 10.25 15.76
CA ILE A 191 -6.00 9.81 14.97
C ILE A 191 -6.29 9.93 13.47
N PRO A 192 -5.30 10.21 12.63
CA PRO A 192 -5.49 10.26 11.19
C PRO A 192 -5.85 8.90 10.61
N VAL A 193 -6.78 8.93 9.65
CA VAL A 193 -7.26 7.76 8.91
C VAL A 193 -6.85 7.84 7.46
N VAL A 194 -6.26 6.76 6.96
CA VAL A 194 -6.02 6.54 5.52
C VAL A 194 -7.06 5.54 5.02
N ALA A 195 -7.73 5.86 3.92
CA ALA A 195 -8.79 4.99 3.39
C ALA A 195 -8.56 4.66 1.91
N GLY A 196 -8.92 3.44 1.50
CA GLY A 196 -8.83 2.99 0.09
C GLY A 196 -9.06 1.49 -0.07
N GLY A 197 -9.05 0.92 -1.32
CA GLY A 197 -8.57 1.51 -2.56
C GLY A 197 -9.65 2.21 -3.40
N VAL A 198 -9.18 3.21 -4.08
CA VAL A 198 -9.95 3.94 -5.10
C VAL A 198 -9.21 3.90 -6.43
N LEU A 199 -9.93 4.12 -7.53
CA LEU A 199 -9.35 4.00 -8.88
C LEU A 199 -9.59 5.23 -9.78
N ASP A 200 -10.39 6.20 -9.34
CA ASP A 200 -10.76 7.34 -10.17
C ASP A 200 -10.96 8.61 -9.34
N HIS A 201 -11.06 9.74 -10.05
CA HIS A 201 -11.24 11.07 -9.48
C HIS A 201 -12.47 11.16 -8.55
N ARG A 202 -13.61 10.62 -8.97
CA ARG A 202 -14.89 10.79 -8.25
C ARG A 202 -14.88 10.04 -6.94
N THR A 203 -14.42 8.77 -6.95
CA THR A 203 -14.34 7.95 -5.74
C THR A 203 -13.26 8.47 -4.79
N ALA A 204 -12.12 8.94 -5.32
CA ALA A 204 -11.09 9.59 -4.51
C ALA A 204 -11.61 10.86 -3.81
N LEU A 205 -12.30 11.76 -4.54
CA LEU A 205 -12.87 12.97 -3.97
C LEU A 205 -13.91 12.67 -2.89
N HIS A 206 -14.76 11.66 -3.09
CA HIS A 206 -15.71 11.21 -2.08
C HIS A 206 -15.02 10.77 -0.79
N LEU A 207 -13.96 9.95 -0.88
CA LEU A 207 -13.20 9.56 0.31
C LEU A 207 -12.50 10.75 0.98
N MET A 208 -11.95 11.69 0.23
CA MET A 208 -11.35 12.90 0.80
C MET A 208 -12.37 13.71 1.60
N ARG A 209 -13.61 13.82 1.12
CA ARG A 209 -14.72 14.52 1.79
C ARG A 209 -15.22 13.82 3.06
N THR A 210 -14.83 12.56 3.31
CA THR A 210 -15.11 11.90 4.60
C THR A 210 -14.22 12.40 5.75
N GLY A 211 -13.16 13.13 5.43
CA GLY A 211 -12.20 13.61 6.42
C GLY A 211 -10.93 12.77 6.52
N ALA A 212 -10.73 11.80 5.62
CA ALA A 212 -9.50 11.01 5.57
C ALA A 212 -8.26 11.90 5.41
N ALA A 213 -7.18 11.56 6.10
CA ALA A 213 -5.87 12.21 5.98
C ALA A 213 -5.13 11.77 4.72
N GLY A 214 -5.43 10.57 4.23
CA GLY A 214 -4.89 10.03 2.99
C GLY A 214 -5.87 9.10 2.27
N VAL A 215 -5.68 8.94 0.96
CA VAL A 215 -6.40 7.98 0.14
C VAL A 215 -5.42 7.02 -0.54
N ILE A 216 -5.75 5.74 -0.54
CA ILE A 216 -4.99 4.70 -1.25
C ILE A 216 -5.59 4.54 -2.64
N VAL A 217 -4.75 4.69 -3.66
CA VAL A 217 -5.10 4.50 -5.07
C VAL A 217 -4.62 3.13 -5.50
N GLY A 218 -5.53 2.32 -6.01
CA GLY A 218 -5.27 0.90 -6.23
C GLY A 218 -5.60 0.04 -5.01
N TYR A 219 -5.26 -1.22 -5.08
CA TYR A 219 -5.54 -2.21 -4.03
C TYR A 219 -4.47 -3.32 -3.94
N GLY A 220 -3.25 -2.96 -4.27
CA GLY A 220 -2.09 -3.87 -4.26
C GLY A 220 -1.88 -4.59 -5.58
N SER A 221 -1.00 -5.58 -5.56
CA SER A 221 -0.81 -6.45 -6.73
C SER A 221 -2.12 -7.16 -7.06
N THR A 222 -2.52 -7.08 -8.31
CA THR A 222 -3.75 -7.70 -8.81
C THR A 222 -3.58 -9.20 -9.06
N SER A 223 -2.34 -9.67 -9.15
CA SER A 223 -2.05 -11.07 -9.43
C SER A 223 -2.49 -12.00 -8.31
N GLY A 224 -3.22 -13.04 -8.66
CA GLY A 224 -3.56 -14.13 -7.75
C GLY A 224 -4.66 -13.85 -6.75
N VAL A 225 -5.54 -12.86 -6.96
CA VAL A 225 -6.71 -12.58 -6.10
C VAL A 225 -8.02 -12.60 -6.88
N THR A 226 -9.10 -13.07 -6.23
CA THR A 226 -10.43 -13.17 -6.86
C THR A 226 -11.11 -11.82 -7.09
N THR A 227 -10.49 -10.73 -6.72
CA THR A 227 -10.94 -9.35 -6.91
C THR A 227 -10.05 -8.58 -7.89
N SER A 228 -9.20 -9.30 -8.62
CA SER A 228 -8.38 -8.73 -9.70
C SER A 228 -9.24 -8.22 -10.86
N ASP A 229 -8.67 -7.40 -11.69
CA ASP A 229 -9.28 -6.93 -12.94
C ASP A 229 -9.55 -8.09 -13.91
N GLU A 230 -8.70 -9.12 -13.92
CA GLU A 230 -8.93 -10.35 -14.69
C GLU A 230 -10.23 -11.06 -14.29
N VAL A 231 -10.62 -10.99 -13.02
CA VAL A 231 -11.83 -11.64 -12.49
C VAL A 231 -13.05 -10.74 -12.58
N LEU A 232 -12.92 -9.47 -12.19
CA LEU A 232 -14.04 -8.54 -12.07
C LEU A 232 -14.22 -7.64 -13.30
N GLY A 233 -13.21 -7.46 -14.13
CA GLY A 233 -13.19 -6.49 -15.22
C GLY A 233 -13.24 -5.04 -14.73
N ILE A 234 -12.87 -4.78 -13.47
CA ILE A 234 -12.86 -3.46 -12.85
C ILE A 234 -11.41 -3.04 -12.63
N SER A 235 -10.93 -2.08 -13.41
CA SER A 235 -9.59 -1.52 -13.28
C SER A 235 -9.50 -0.13 -13.88
N VAL A 236 -8.58 0.66 -13.39
CA VAL A 236 -8.07 1.86 -14.04
C VAL A 236 -6.55 1.81 -13.98
N PRO A 237 -5.85 1.84 -15.11
CA PRO A 237 -4.39 1.86 -15.20
C PRO A 237 -3.74 2.85 -14.26
N MET A 238 -2.70 2.42 -13.55
CA MET A 238 -2.18 3.11 -12.36
C MET A 238 -1.69 4.55 -12.60
N ALA A 239 -1.04 4.84 -13.72
CA ALA A 239 -0.63 6.23 -14.00
C ALA A 239 -1.84 7.17 -14.08
N THR A 240 -2.90 6.71 -14.73
CA THR A 240 -4.16 7.47 -14.84
C THR A 240 -4.89 7.56 -13.50
N ALA A 241 -4.99 6.46 -12.74
CA ALA A 241 -5.66 6.43 -11.44
C ALA A 241 -4.99 7.39 -10.44
N ILE A 242 -3.67 7.40 -10.38
CA ILE A 242 -2.89 8.32 -9.52
C ILE A 242 -3.12 9.77 -9.94
N ALA A 243 -3.06 10.07 -11.24
CA ALA A 243 -3.26 11.42 -11.76
C ALA A 243 -4.69 11.94 -11.48
N ASP A 244 -5.70 11.06 -11.57
CA ASP A 244 -7.09 11.36 -11.22
C ASP A 244 -7.26 11.66 -9.72
N ALA A 245 -6.66 10.85 -8.85
CA ALA A 245 -6.69 11.09 -7.41
C ALA A 245 -5.94 12.37 -7.03
N ALA A 246 -4.82 12.67 -7.70
CA ALA A 246 -4.10 13.93 -7.53
C ALA A 246 -4.92 15.14 -8.01
N ALA A 247 -5.74 14.98 -9.05
CA ALA A 247 -6.68 15.99 -9.48
C ALA A 247 -7.81 16.20 -8.46
N ALA A 248 -8.38 15.10 -7.92
CA ALA A 248 -9.37 15.15 -6.84
C ALA A 248 -8.83 15.88 -5.59
N ARG A 249 -7.57 15.61 -5.23
CA ARG A 249 -6.89 16.32 -4.13
C ARG A 249 -6.82 17.82 -4.36
N ARG A 250 -6.51 18.27 -5.59
CA ARG A 250 -6.49 19.70 -5.91
C ARG A 250 -7.88 20.34 -5.77
N GLU A 251 -8.91 19.67 -6.28
CA GLU A 251 -10.30 20.10 -6.13
C GLU A 251 -10.69 20.20 -4.65
N TYR A 252 -10.39 19.19 -3.85
CA TYR A 252 -10.69 19.17 -2.41
C TYR A 252 -9.92 20.25 -1.64
N LEU A 253 -8.66 20.50 -2.01
CA LEU A 253 -7.85 21.58 -1.45
C LEU A 253 -8.50 22.95 -1.67
N ASP A 254 -9.03 23.20 -2.87
CA ASP A 254 -9.73 24.42 -3.24
C ASP A 254 -11.08 24.53 -2.51
N GLU A 255 -11.85 23.44 -2.44
CA GLU A 255 -13.14 23.39 -1.70
C GLU A 255 -12.98 23.71 -0.21
N THR A 256 -11.91 23.26 0.40
CA THR A 256 -11.70 23.36 1.86
C THR A 256 -10.85 24.54 2.28
N GLY A 257 -10.30 25.29 1.33
CA GLY A 257 -9.43 26.42 1.60
C GLY A 257 -8.07 26.00 2.17
N GLY A 258 -7.56 24.79 1.83
CA GLY A 258 -6.20 24.40 2.15
C GLY A 258 -5.99 23.05 2.84
N ARG A 259 -7.04 22.24 3.04
CA ARG A 259 -6.89 20.90 3.62
C ARG A 259 -6.26 19.94 2.61
N TYR A 260 -5.05 19.51 2.91
CA TYR A 260 -4.29 18.56 2.07
C TYR A 260 -4.62 17.11 2.44
N VAL A 261 -4.96 16.30 1.45
CA VAL A 261 -5.14 14.85 1.59
C VAL A 261 -4.05 14.13 0.81
N HIS A 262 -3.37 13.20 1.45
CA HIS A 262 -2.24 12.49 0.86
C HIS A 262 -2.71 11.38 -0.09
N VAL A 263 -1.99 11.20 -1.20
CA VAL A 263 -2.27 10.16 -2.21
C VAL A 263 -1.19 9.09 -2.09
N LEU A 264 -1.59 7.86 -1.74
CA LEU A 264 -0.73 6.70 -1.63
C LEU A 264 -1.03 5.74 -2.78
N ALA A 265 -0.05 5.44 -3.62
CA ALA A 265 -0.22 4.53 -4.75
C ALA A 265 0.05 3.08 -4.33
N ASP A 266 -0.94 2.19 -4.48
CA ASP A 266 -0.89 0.77 -4.12
C ASP A 266 -1.25 -0.12 -5.31
N GLY A 267 -0.27 -0.46 -6.14
CA GLY A 267 -0.44 -1.35 -7.31
C GLY A 267 0.80 -1.35 -8.18
N ASP A 268 1.09 -2.42 -8.85
CA ASP A 268 2.09 -2.71 -9.90
C ASP A 268 3.37 -1.83 -9.93
N ILE A 269 3.91 -1.54 -8.74
CA ILE A 269 5.14 -0.78 -8.53
C ILE A 269 6.22 -1.76 -8.12
N HIS A 270 7.09 -2.14 -9.05
CA HIS A 270 8.10 -3.19 -8.85
C HIS A 270 9.53 -2.66 -8.87
N THR A 271 9.76 -1.53 -9.52
CA THR A 271 11.08 -0.97 -9.73
C THR A 271 11.19 0.46 -9.20
N SER A 272 12.42 0.93 -9.05
CA SER A 272 12.68 2.34 -8.73
C SER A 272 12.14 3.31 -9.82
N GLY A 273 12.07 2.85 -11.07
CA GLY A 273 11.47 3.59 -12.16
C GLY A 273 9.96 3.74 -11.99
N ASP A 274 9.25 2.66 -11.62
CA ASP A 274 7.80 2.71 -11.35
C ASP A 274 7.49 3.60 -10.15
N LEU A 275 8.29 3.50 -9.08
CA LEU A 275 8.19 4.38 -7.92
C LEU A 275 8.33 5.85 -8.33
N ALA A 276 9.34 6.19 -9.12
CA ALA A 276 9.54 7.54 -9.60
C ALA A 276 8.37 8.04 -10.47
N LYS A 277 7.83 7.19 -11.35
CA LYS A 277 6.66 7.50 -12.19
C LYS A 277 5.39 7.67 -11.36
N ALA A 278 5.18 6.87 -10.33
CA ALA A 278 4.03 7.01 -9.43
C ALA A 278 4.06 8.38 -8.71
N ILE A 279 5.21 8.78 -8.16
CA ILE A 279 5.38 10.11 -7.56
C ILE A 279 5.19 11.22 -8.61
N ALA A 280 5.74 11.05 -9.81
CA ALA A 280 5.59 12.01 -10.91
C ALA A 280 4.12 12.19 -11.35
N CYS A 281 3.30 11.14 -11.26
CA CYS A 281 1.85 11.21 -11.52
C CYS A 281 1.07 11.91 -10.40
N GLY A 282 1.68 12.13 -9.24
CA GLY A 282 1.09 12.89 -8.13
C GLY A 282 0.91 12.13 -6.83
N ALA A 283 1.42 10.91 -6.69
CA ALA A 283 1.46 10.21 -5.41
C ALA A 283 2.43 10.92 -4.43
N ASP A 284 2.09 10.90 -3.14
CA ASP A 284 2.96 11.38 -2.07
C ASP A 284 3.85 10.26 -1.53
N ALA A 285 3.35 9.03 -1.58
CA ALA A 285 4.08 7.82 -1.22
C ALA A 285 3.54 6.62 -2.02
N VAL A 286 4.27 5.51 -1.96
CA VAL A 286 3.87 4.23 -2.56
C VAL A 286 3.69 3.17 -1.48
N VAL A 287 2.71 2.29 -1.67
CA VAL A 287 2.51 1.09 -0.86
C VAL A 287 3.12 -0.08 -1.61
N LEU A 288 4.09 -0.75 -1.01
CA LEU A 288 4.83 -1.83 -1.64
C LEU A 288 4.58 -3.17 -0.94
N GLY A 289 4.22 -4.18 -1.71
CA GLY A 289 4.07 -5.56 -1.27
C GLY A 289 5.20 -6.46 -1.80
N THR A 290 5.05 -6.93 -3.02
CA THR A 290 5.97 -7.87 -3.67
C THR A 290 7.43 -7.40 -3.69
N PRO A 291 7.76 -6.12 -3.95
CA PRO A 291 9.16 -5.68 -3.90
C PRO A 291 9.81 -5.82 -2.52
N LEU A 292 9.05 -5.54 -1.46
CA LEU A 292 9.55 -5.66 -0.09
C LEU A 292 9.63 -7.12 0.39
N SER A 293 8.88 -8.04 -0.25
CA SER A 293 8.96 -9.48 0.03
C SER A 293 10.28 -10.11 -0.44
N LEU A 294 11.08 -9.40 -1.23
CA LEU A 294 12.47 -9.76 -1.53
C LEU A 294 13.36 -9.70 -0.29
N ALA A 295 13.00 -8.87 0.71
CA ALA A 295 13.85 -8.68 1.89
C ALA A 295 13.93 -9.92 2.76
N ALA A 296 15.12 -10.19 3.34
CA ALA A 296 15.34 -11.28 4.26
C ALA A 296 14.50 -11.17 5.53
N GLU A 297 14.13 -9.95 5.91
CA GLU A 297 13.30 -9.63 7.08
C GLU A 297 11.80 -9.92 6.86
N ALA A 298 11.35 -10.15 5.62
CA ALA A 298 9.96 -10.51 5.33
C ALA A 298 9.65 -11.93 5.82
N LEU A 299 8.56 -12.08 6.58
CA LEU A 299 8.16 -13.36 7.17
C LEU A 299 7.83 -14.45 6.13
N GLY A 300 7.40 -14.05 4.95
CA GLY A 300 6.99 -14.94 3.86
C GLY A 300 8.14 -15.71 3.22
N ASP A 301 9.39 -15.47 3.62
CA ASP A 301 10.59 -16.17 3.13
C ASP A 301 10.65 -16.29 1.59
N GLY A 302 10.37 -15.19 0.90
CA GLY A 302 10.28 -15.15 -0.57
C GLY A 302 8.91 -15.52 -1.12
N TRP A 303 7.92 -15.79 -0.28
CA TRP A 303 6.52 -15.93 -0.65
C TRP A 303 5.73 -14.68 -0.29
N PHE A 304 4.72 -14.38 -1.09
CA PHE A 304 3.83 -13.24 -0.89
C PHE A 304 2.38 -13.65 -1.11
N TRP A 305 1.48 -13.06 -0.32
CA TRP A 305 0.04 -13.02 -0.56
C TRP A 305 -0.52 -11.71 -0.01
N PRO A 306 -1.44 -11.05 -0.72
CA PRO A 306 -2.06 -9.83 -0.21
C PRO A 306 -3.03 -10.13 0.95
N ALA A 307 -3.30 -9.15 1.80
CA ALA A 307 -4.21 -9.32 2.95
C ALA A 307 -5.60 -9.83 2.53
N ALA A 308 -6.09 -9.43 1.36
CA ALA A 308 -7.37 -9.89 0.82
C ALA A 308 -7.38 -11.38 0.42
N ALA A 309 -6.23 -12.01 0.20
CA ALA A 309 -6.15 -13.43 -0.16
C ALA A 309 -6.53 -14.35 1.01
N ALA A 310 -6.22 -13.94 2.24
CA ALA A 310 -6.52 -14.70 3.45
C ALA A 310 -7.95 -14.43 3.93
N HIS A 311 -8.85 -15.37 3.69
CA HIS A 311 -10.25 -15.31 4.16
C HIS A 311 -10.65 -16.64 4.79
N PRO A 312 -11.25 -16.66 6.00
CA PRO A 312 -11.49 -17.90 6.73
C PRO A 312 -12.46 -18.88 6.04
N SER A 313 -13.32 -18.41 5.17
CA SER A 313 -14.35 -19.27 4.55
C SER A 313 -14.29 -19.33 3.02
N LEU A 314 -13.54 -18.44 2.37
CA LEU A 314 -13.47 -18.37 0.91
C LEU A 314 -12.02 -18.33 0.43
N PRO A 315 -11.64 -19.15 -0.57
CA PRO A 315 -10.35 -18.99 -1.24
C PRO A 315 -10.39 -17.69 -2.06
N ARG A 316 -9.65 -16.67 -1.61
CA ARG A 316 -9.65 -15.34 -2.24
C ARG A 316 -8.37 -14.99 -2.97
N GLY A 317 -7.38 -15.86 -2.93
CA GLY A 317 -6.11 -15.61 -3.60
C GLY A 317 -5.16 -16.79 -3.54
N ALA A 318 -4.03 -16.62 -4.19
CA ALA A 318 -2.92 -17.58 -4.22
C ALA A 318 -1.71 -17.03 -3.47
N LEU A 319 -0.84 -17.94 -3.05
CA LEU A 319 0.51 -17.59 -2.63
C LEU A 319 1.37 -17.46 -3.89
N LEU A 320 2.16 -16.39 -3.94
CA LEU A 320 3.08 -16.10 -5.05
C LEU A 320 4.51 -16.30 -4.56
N GLN A 321 5.29 -17.12 -5.26
CA GLN A 321 6.71 -17.25 -5.00
C GLN A 321 7.44 -16.10 -5.72
N ILE A 322 8.04 -15.20 -4.95
CA ILE A 322 8.69 -13.98 -5.45
C ILE A 322 10.19 -14.20 -5.59
N ALA A 323 10.80 -14.92 -4.66
CA ALA A 323 12.23 -15.18 -4.65
C ALA A 323 12.55 -16.56 -4.08
N LEU A 324 13.73 -17.05 -4.41
CA LEU A 324 14.30 -18.31 -3.91
C LEU A 324 15.75 -18.07 -3.44
N GLY A 325 16.13 -18.74 -2.38
CA GLY A 325 17.52 -18.73 -1.90
C GLY A 325 17.89 -17.49 -1.09
N GLU A 326 19.15 -17.06 -1.21
CA GLU A 326 19.67 -15.90 -0.49
C GLU A 326 18.98 -14.61 -0.91
N ARG A 327 18.56 -13.81 0.06
CA ARG A 327 17.78 -12.59 -0.16
C ARG A 327 18.49 -11.36 0.38
N PRO A 328 18.33 -10.19 -0.27
CA PRO A 328 18.90 -8.93 0.20
C PRO A 328 18.27 -8.52 1.54
N SER A 329 18.96 -7.69 2.31
CA SER A 329 18.35 -7.01 3.45
C SER A 329 17.32 -5.96 3.01
N LEU A 330 16.39 -5.61 3.89
CA LEU A 330 15.41 -4.53 3.64
C LEU A 330 16.11 -3.20 3.31
N ALA A 331 17.22 -2.92 3.97
CA ALA A 331 18.06 -1.75 3.68
C ALA A 331 18.60 -1.77 2.25
N GLN A 332 19.05 -2.93 1.74
CA GLN A 332 19.50 -3.06 0.35
C GLN A 332 18.35 -2.90 -0.65
N VAL A 333 17.17 -3.44 -0.34
CA VAL A 333 15.97 -3.24 -1.18
C VAL A 333 15.61 -1.75 -1.26
N LEU A 334 15.62 -1.04 -0.14
CA LEU A 334 15.17 0.34 -0.07
C LEU A 334 16.24 1.35 -0.49
N THR A 335 17.43 1.27 0.09
CA THR A 335 18.45 2.34 -0.01
C THR A 335 19.79 1.90 -0.56
N GLY A 336 19.96 0.61 -0.80
CA GLY A 336 21.19 0.03 -1.33
C GLY A 336 22.31 -0.13 -0.27
N PRO A 337 23.53 -0.35 -0.71
CA PRO A 337 23.98 -0.38 -2.10
C PRO A 337 23.44 -1.58 -2.90
N SER A 338 23.39 -1.45 -4.22
CA SER A 338 22.96 -2.51 -5.13
C SER A 338 23.67 -2.41 -6.47
N ASP A 339 24.00 -3.55 -7.05
CA ASP A 339 24.49 -3.77 -8.41
C ASP A 339 23.38 -4.26 -9.37
N ASP A 340 22.12 -4.35 -8.87
CA ASP A 340 20.98 -4.75 -9.69
C ASP A 340 20.70 -3.73 -10.82
N PRO A 341 20.81 -4.15 -12.10
CA PRO A 341 20.60 -3.27 -13.25
C PRO A 341 19.11 -3.12 -13.64
N PHE A 342 18.21 -3.88 -13.00
CA PHE A 342 16.78 -3.92 -13.33
C PHE A 342 15.93 -2.98 -12.47
N GLY A 343 16.52 -2.39 -11.41
CA GLY A 343 15.87 -1.43 -10.55
C GLY A 343 14.95 -2.02 -9.49
N SER A 344 15.05 -3.32 -9.21
CA SER A 344 14.29 -4.01 -8.16
C SER A 344 14.89 -3.82 -6.76
N LEU A 345 16.16 -3.39 -6.68
CA LEU A 345 16.85 -3.01 -5.45
C LEU A 345 17.21 -1.53 -5.45
N ASN A 346 17.53 -1.00 -4.26
CA ASN A 346 17.87 0.41 -4.08
C ASN A 346 16.77 1.36 -4.61
N LEU A 347 15.52 1.04 -4.31
CA LEU A 347 14.34 1.71 -4.85
C LEU A 347 14.35 3.23 -4.63
N VAL A 348 14.69 3.64 -3.41
CA VAL A 348 14.74 5.06 -3.02
C VAL A 348 15.96 5.76 -3.62
N GLY A 349 17.10 5.06 -3.71
CA GLY A 349 18.27 5.59 -4.41
C GLY A 349 18.00 5.83 -5.89
N GLY A 350 17.26 4.93 -6.54
CA GLY A 350 16.77 5.10 -7.91
C GLY A 350 15.82 6.29 -8.05
N LEU A 351 14.87 6.46 -7.13
CA LEU A 351 13.99 7.63 -7.06
C LEU A 351 14.80 8.93 -6.96
N ARG A 352 15.76 9.01 -6.02
CA ARG A 352 16.62 10.19 -5.85
C ARG A 352 17.39 10.53 -7.13
N ARG A 353 17.89 9.51 -7.83
CA ARG A 353 18.59 9.70 -9.13
C ARG A 353 17.64 10.20 -10.20
N SER A 354 16.42 9.68 -10.29
CA SER A 354 15.39 10.13 -11.22
C SER A 354 15.05 11.61 -10.99
N MET A 355 14.75 11.98 -9.74
CA MET A 355 14.48 13.38 -9.35
C MET A 355 15.65 14.30 -9.69
N ALA A 356 16.86 13.90 -9.37
CA ALA A 356 18.09 14.66 -9.66
C ALA A 356 18.29 14.88 -11.17
N LYS A 357 18.08 13.86 -12.00
CA LYS A 357 18.17 13.96 -13.48
C LYS A 357 17.06 14.81 -14.08
N ALA A 358 15.89 14.82 -13.44
CA ALA A 358 14.78 15.70 -13.81
C ALA A 358 14.91 17.12 -13.22
N GLY A 359 15.94 17.39 -12.38
CA GLY A 359 16.27 18.72 -11.87
C GLY A 359 15.57 19.13 -10.58
N TYR A 360 14.90 18.22 -9.90
CA TYR A 360 14.13 18.47 -8.68
C TYR A 360 14.86 18.00 -7.42
N CYS A 361 14.60 18.67 -6.28
CA CYS A 361 15.21 18.35 -4.99
C CYS A 361 14.25 17.88 -3.91
N ASP A 362 12.93 17.91 -4.14
CA ASP A 362 11.92 17.39 -3.25
C ASP A 362 10.74 16.75 -4.03
N LEU A 363 9.94 15.94 -3.33
CA LEU A 363 8.83 15.18 -3.93
C LEU A 363 7.73 16.09 -4.49
N LYS A 364 7.38 17.18 -3.81
CA LYS A 364 6.29 18.09 -4.21
C LYS A 364 6.61 18.82 -5.51
N GLU A 365 7.85 19.26 -5.65
CA GLU A 365 8.30 19.86 -6.90
C GLU A 365 8.41 18.82 -8.02
N PHE A 366 8.85 17.58 -7.67
CA PHE A 366 8.95 16.49 -8.65
C PHE A 366 7.59 16.05 -9.21
N GLN A 367 6.49 16.18 -8.47
CA GLN A 367 5.13 15.96 -8.99
C GLN A 367 4.75 16.90 -10.15
N LYS A 368 5.54 17.96 -10.42
CA LYS A 368 5.35 18.89 -11.55
C LYS A 368 6.19 18.54 -12.77
N VAL A 369 6.93 17.44 -12.73
CA VAL A 369 7.82 17.02 -13.83
C VAL A 369 7.03 16.76 -15.11
N GLY A 370 7.64 17.07 -16.26
CA GLY A 370 7.06 16.74 -17.56
C GLY A 370 7.03 15.23 -17.78
N LEU A 371 5.92 14.74 -18.33
CA LEU A 371 5.73 13.35 -18.71
C LEU A 371 5.53 13.23 -20.20
N THR A 372 5.96 12.10 -20.78
CA THR A 372 5.62 11.67 -22.14
C THR A 372 4.93 10.33 -22.09
N VAL A 373 4.08 10.08 -23.09
CA VAL A 373 3.48 8.77 -23.32
C VAL A 373 4.31 8.05 -24.37
N GLY A 374 4.74 6.82 -24.07
CA GLY A 374 5.37 5.94 -25.04
C GLY A 374 4.36 5.51 -26.13
N SER A 375 4.87 5.20 -27.30
CA SER A 375 4.07 4.70 -28.43
C SER A 375 3.93 3.18 -28.36
#